data_28b1a821c34fc08192dfc3d15ce0e66c
#
_entry.id   28b1a821c34fc08192dfc3d15ce0e66c
#
_cell.length_a   1.000
_cell.length_b   1.000
_cell.length_c   1.000
_cell.angle_alpha   90.00
_cell.angle_beta   90.00
_cell.angle_gamma   90.00
#
_symmetry.space_group_name_H-M   'P 1'
#
loop_
_entity.id
_entity.type
_entity.pdbx_description
1 polymer ?
#
loop_
_entity_poly.entity_id
_entity_poly.type
_entity_poly.pdbx_seq_one_letter_code
_entity_poly.pdbx_strand_id
1 'polypeptide(L)'
;MRAILCLFLMGSLTAQNLHHSLSQPPQTKTPFELYYEDIDGYKHLNLRGSVLVQFRVDKEGRVIQPKILNTFNDYLNDTIIDKVLAIEFEPALQNGKPIEVNYQLPILFK
;
A
#
# COMPACT_ATOMS: atom_id res chain seq x y z
N MET A 1 2.14 -20.12 -14.93
CA MET A 1 1.28 -18.91 -14.85
C MET A 1 1.26 -18.39 -13.43
N ARG A 2 1.54 -17.13 -13.27
CA ARG A 2 1.54 -16.51 -11.93
C ARG A 2 0.12 -16.09 -11.58
N ALA A 3 -0.27 -16.35 -10.34
CA ALA A 3 -1.57 -15.97 -9.84
C ALA A 3 -1.45 -14.69 -9.00
N ILE A 4 -2.29 -13.72 -9.27
CA ILE A 4 -2.35 -12.50 -8.48
C ILE A 4 -2.99 -12.83 -7.15
N LEU A 5 -2.27 -12.53 -6.07
CA LEU A 5 -2.70 -12.85 -4.73
C LEU A 5 -3.81 -11.92 -4.27
N CYS A 6 -3.65 -10.65 -4.52
CA CYS A 6 -4.59 -9.64 -4.09
C CYS A 6 -4.49 -8.46 -5.02
N LEU A 7 -5.63 -7.94 -5.38
CA LEU A 7 -5.68 -6.74 -6.16
C LEU A 7 -6.56 -5.74 -5.45
N PHE A 8 -5.95 -4.96 -4.59
CA PHE A 8 -6.70 -3.92 -3.92
C PHE A 8 -5.96 -2.62 -4.11
N LEU A 9 -6.44 -1.82 -5.03
CA LEU A 9 -5.78 -0.60 -5.44
C LEU A 9 -6.26 0.61 -4.66
N MET A 10 -7.21 0.42 -3.76
CA MET A 10 -7.79 1.53 -3.03
C MET A 10 -7.20 1.60 -1.64
N GLY A 11 -6.39 2.58 -1.45
CA GLY A 11 -5.98 2.97 -0.12
C GLY A 11 -6.89 4.06 0.40
N SER A 12 -6.73 4.40 1.65
CA SER A 12 -7.44 5.52 2.21
C SER A 12 -6.46 6.53 2.80
N LEU A 13 -6.84 7.78 2.72
CA LEU A 13 -6.07 8.84 3.34
C LEU A 13 -6.42 8.92 4.81
N THR A 14 -5.40 9.06 5.63
CA THR A 14 -5.60 9.40 7.03
C THR A 14 -5.81 10.89 7.08
N ALA A 15 -7.03 11.30 7.33
CA ALA A 15 -7.44 12.63 6.96
C ALA A 15 -7.57 13.56 8.13
N GLN A 16 -6.50 13.86 8.78
CA GLN A 16 -6.60 14.80 9.88
C GLN A 16 -6.87 16.21 9.43
N ASN A 17 -6.41 16.55 8.26
CA ASN A 17 -6.42 17.93 7.81
C ASN A 17 -6.66 18.06 6.34
N LEU A 18 -7.39 17.11 5.78
CA LEU A 18 -7.58 17.07 4.35
C LEU A 18 -8.98 17.41 3.93
N HIS A 19 -9.76 17.96 4.84
CA HIS A 19 -11.18 18.04 4.65
C HIS A 19 -11.62 18.88 3.46
N HIS A 20 -10.82 19.75 2.92
CA HIS A 20 -11.29 20.49 1.76
C HIS A 20 -10.23 21.16 0.92
N SER A 21 -8.98 21.00 1.26
CA SER A 21 -7.95 21.69 0.50
C SER A 21 -7.17 20.77 -0.42
N LEU A 22 -7.46 19.46 -0.40
CA LEU A 22 -6.78 18.51 -1.24
C LEU A 22 -7.36 18.54 -2.65
N SER A 23 -6.56 18.99 -3.62
CA SER A 23 -6.99 19.05 -5.02
C SER A 23 -6.93 17.67 -5.68
N GLN A 24 -6.03 16.82 -5.23
CA GLN A 24 -5.81 15.53 -5.82
C GLN A 24 -5.25 14.59 -4.77
N PRO A 25 -5.87 13.42 -4.56
CA PRO A 25 -5.28 12.39 -3.70
C PRO A 25 -4.09 11.74 -4.39
N PRO A 26 -3.22 11.05 -3.65
CA PRO A 26 -2.13 10.29 -4.28
C PRO A 26 -2.71 9.16 -5.12
N GLN A 27 -2.07 8.87 -6.25
CA GLN A 27 -2.48 7.79 -7.15
C GLN A 27 -1.28 6.96 -7.52
N THR A 28 -1.45 5.66 -7.60
CA THR A 28 -0.37 4.78 -8.02
C THR A 28 -0.07 5.00 -9.49
N LYS A 29 1.21 5.07 -9.85
CA LYS A 29 1.62 5.15 -11.25
C LYS A 29 1.44 3.81 -11.95
N THR A 30 1.65 2.72 -11.20
CA THR A 30 1.45 1.36 -11.70
C THR A 30 0.60 0.61 -10.69
N PRO A 31 -0.21 -0.37 -11.13
CA PRO A 31 -1.01 -1.14 -10.19
C PRO A 31 -0.12 -1.87 -9.18
N PHE A 32 -0.55 -1.91 -7.93
CA PHE A 32 0.11 -2.73 -6.93
C PHE A 32 -0.24 -4.20 -7.21
N GLU A 33 0.78 -5.03 -7.33
CA GLU A 33 0.60 -6.45 -7.60
C GLU A 33 1.48 -7.26 -6.66
N LEU A 34 0.88 -8.28 -6.06
CA LEU A 34 1.57 -9.23 -5.21
C LEU A 34 1.13 -10.62 -5.64
N TYR A 35 2.09 -11.44 -6.01
CA TYR A 35 1.83 -12.79 -6.48
C TYR A 35 2.17 -13.80 -5.41
N TYR A 36 1.48 -14.94 -5.41
CA TYR A 36 1.78 -16.01 -4.46
C TYR A 36 3.24 -16.42 -4.53
N GLU A 37 3.81 -16.44 -5.72
CA GLU A 37 5.19 -16.84 -5.93
C GLU A 37 6.20 -15.88 -5.32
N ASP A 38 5.78 -14.67 -4.95
CA ASP A 38 6.65 -13.72 -4.27
C ASP A 38 6.86 -14.08 -2.80
N ILE A 39 6.08 -15.02 -2.28
CA ILE A 39 6.10 -15.41 -0.87
C ILE A 39 6.78 -16.77 -0.75
N ASP A 40 7.89 -16.83 -0.04
CA ASP A 40 8.60 -18.08 0.17
C ASP A 40 7.71 -19.06 0.93
N GLY A 41 7.66 -20.30 0.42
CA GLY A 41 6.86 -21.33 1.06
C GLY A 41 5.37 -21.16 0.95
N TYR A 42 4.90 -20.39 -0.02
CA TYR A 42 3.48 -20.08 -0.13
C TYR A 42 2.58 -21.31 -0.21
N LYS A 43 3.09 -22.41 -0.77
CA LYS A 43 2.31 -23.65 -0.90
C LYS A 43 1.99 -24.31 0.44
N HIS A 44 2.73 -23.95 1.48
CA HIS A 44 2.58 -24.52 2.81
C HIS A 44 1.90 -23.55 3.78
N LEU A 45 1.48 -22.41 3.30
CA LEU A 45 0.87 -21.38 4.13
C LEU A 45 -0.62 -21.27 3.85
N ASN A 46 -1.37 -20.98 4.90
CA ASN A 46 -2.78 -20.63 4.73
C ASN A 46 -2.86 -19.14 4.48
N LEU A 47 -2.98 -18.76 3.22
CA LEU A 47 -2.96 -17.35 2.80
C LEU A 47 -4.39 -16.84 2.62
N ARG A 48 -5.08 -16.68 3.74
CA ARG A 48 -6.42 -16.12 3.77
C ARG A 48 -6.50 -15.10 4.88
N GLY A 49 -6.93 -13.91 4.54
CA GLY A 49 -7.08 -12.85 5.51
C GLY A 49 -6.75 -11.51 4.90
N SER A 50 -6.51 -10.54 5.75
CA SER A 50 -6.16 -9.21 5.29
C SER A 50 -4.96 -8.68 6.08
N VAL A 51 -4.21 -7.82 5.42
CA VAL A 51 -3.11 -7.08 6.03
C VAL A 51 -3.37 -5.61 5.77
N LEU A 52 -3.25 -4.80 6.81
CA LEU A 52 -3.39 -3.35 6.68
C LEU A 52 -2.02 -2.71 6.86
N VAL A 53 -1.59 -1.98 5.85
CA VAL A 53 -0.31 -1.28 5.86
C VAL A 53 -0.55 0.21 5.86
N GLN A 54 0.16 0.92 6.71
CA GLN A 54 0.14 2.38 6.71
C GLN A 54 1.51 2.87 6.30
N PHE A 55 1.54 3.90 5.47
CA PHE A 55 2.78 4.53 5.08
C PHE A 55 2.51 5.98 4.74
N ARG A 56 3.58 6.70 4.47
CA ARG A 56 3.45 8.07 3.98
C ARG A 56 3.87 8.11 2.53
N VAL A 57 3.21 8.98 1.77
CA VAL A 57 3.60 9.26 0.39
C VAL A 57 4.19 10.65 0.41
N ASP A 58 5.45 10.77 0.08
CA ASP A 58 6.14 12.05 0.14
C ASP A 58 5.83 12.93 -1.09
N LYS A 59 6.44 14.09 -1.14
CA LYS A 59 6.19 15.06 -2.20
C LYS A 59 6.63 14.59 -3.56
N GLU A 60 7.54 13.64 -3.62
CA GLU A 60 7.99 13.02 -4.86
C GLU A 60 7.22 11.76 -5.21
N GLY A 61 6.24 11.39 -4.40
CA GLY A 61 5.45 10.19 -4.64
C GLY A 61 6.08 8.91 -4.13
N ARG A 62 7.10 8.99 -3.31
CA ARG A 62 7.77 7.81 -2.77
C ARG A 62 7.11 7.37 -1.48
N VAL A 63 7.06 6.07 -1.28
CA VAL A 63 6.59 5.48 -0.03
C VAL A 63 7.68 5.57 1.02
N ILE A 64 7.34 6.12 2.16
CA ILE A 64 8.26 6.20 3.31
C ILE A 64 7.56 5.71 4.56
N GLN A 65 8.35 5.21 5.50
CA GLN A 65 7.89 4.79 6.84
C GLN A 65 6.72 3.81 6.80
N PRO A 66 6.83 2.71 6.04
CA PRO A 66 5.76 1.73 6.03
C PRO A 66 5.67 1.00 7.37
N LYS A 67 4.43 0.72 7.77
CA LYS A 67 4.15 0.07 9.04
C LYS A 67 2.96 -0.87 8.87
N ILE A 68 3.11 -2.10 9.34
CA ILE A 68 2.00 -3.04 9.38
C ILE A 68 1.13 -2.71 10.59
N LEU A 69 -0.11 -2.33 10.34
CA LEU A 69 -1.07 -2.05 11.41
C LEU A 69 -1.78 -3.30 11.87
N ASN A 70 -2.07 -4.20 10.94
CA ASN A 70 -2.77 -5.43 11.24
C ASN A 70 -2.33 -6.49 10.23
N THR A 71 -2.17 -7.73 10.70
CA THR A 71 -1.80 -8.83 9.83
C THR A 71 -2.41 -10.12 10.38
N PHE A 72 -2.70 -11.04 9.49
CA PHE A 72 -3.11 -12.39 9.90
C PHE A 72 -1.92 -13.36 9.97
N ASN A 73 -0.75 -12.96 9.52
CA ASN A 73 0.43 -13.81 9.53
C ASN A 73 1.69 -12.96 9.45
N ASP A 74 2.44 -12.91 10.55
CA ASP A 74 3.64 -12.10 10.65
C ASP A 74 4.71 -12.50 9.64
N TYR A 75 4.69 -13.75 9.19
CA TYR A 75 5.64 -14.25 8.21
C TYR A 75 5.60 -13.45 6.90
N LEU A 76 4.45 -12.85 6.59
CA LEU A 76 4.26 -12.10 5.35
C LEU A 76 4.78 -10.67 5.44
N ASN A 77 5.04 -10.18 6.63
CA ASN A 77 5.23 -8.74 6.83
C ASN A 77 6.41 -8.19 6.05
N ASP A 78 7.54 -8.89 6.04
CA ASP A 78 8.73 -8.39 5.35
C ASP A 78 8.51 -8.33 3.83
N THR A 79 7.87 -9.35 3.27
CA THR A 79 7.55 -9.36 1.84
C THR A 79 6.62 -8.21 1.49
N ILE A 80 5.62 -7.98 2.31
CA ILE A 80 4.66 -6.90 2.07
C ILE A 80 5.34 -5.54 2.17
N ILE A 81 6.19 -5.34 3.16
CA ILE A 81 6.93 -4.09 3.31
C ILE A 81 7.79 -3.82 2.08
N ASP A 82 8.50 -4.84 1.59
CA ASP A 82 9.33 -4.68 0.40
C ASP A 82 8.51 -4.29 -0.82
N LYS A 83 7.35 -4.93 -0.99
CA LYS A 83 6.47 -4.62 -2.12
C LYS A 83 5.88 -3.23 -2.01
N VAL A 84 5.52 -2.81 -0.81
CA VAL A 84 4.95 -1.48 -0.58
C VAL A 84 6.00 -0.40 -0.84
N LEU A 85 7.23 -0.63 -0.42
CA LEU A 85 8.32 0.34 -0.66
C LEU A 85 8.61 0.53 -2.14
N ALA A 86 8.25 -0.42 -2.97
CA ALA A 86 8.48 -0.33 -4.42
C ALA A 86 7.35 0.39 -5.16
N ILE A 87 6.27 0.74 -4.48
CA ILE A 87 5.15 1.45 -5.13
C ILE A 87 5.58 2.88 -5.45
N GLU A 88 5.25 3.33 -6.66
CA GLU A 88 5.44 4.72 -7.06
C GLU A 88 4.09 5.39 -7.19
N PHE A 89 3.99 6.59 -6.63
CA PHE A 89 2.76 7.37 -6.65
C PHE A 89 2.95 8.68 -7.41
N GLU A 90 1.85 9.16 -7.98
CA GLU A 90 1.69 10.58 -8.25
C GLU A 90 1.36 11.20 -6.89
N PRO A 91 2.12 12.21 -6.44
CA PRO A 91 1.89 12.74 -5.09
C PRO A 91 0.55 13.44 -4.95
N ALA A 92 0.07 13.52 -3.73
CA ALA A 92 -1.11 14.32 -3.42
C ALA A 92 -0.82 15.79 -3.68
N LEU A 93 -1.82 16.51 -4.14
CA LEU A 93 -1.72 17.94 -4.41
C LEU A 93 -2.69 18.71 -3.54
N GLN A 94 -2.20 19.79 -2.99
CA GLN A 94 -3.02 20.76 -2.26
C GLN A 94 -2.77 22.12 -2.89
N ASN A 95 -3.84 22.72 -3.42
CA ASN A 95 -3.72 23.96 -4.16
C ASN A 95 -2.69 23.91 -5.27
N GLY A 96 -2.63 22.74 -5.96
CA GLY A 96 -1.69 22.52 -7.06
C GLY A 96 -0.27 22.19 -6.65
N LYS A 97 0.01 22.09 -5.37
CA LYS A 97 1.37 21.82 -4.87
C LYS A 97 1.45 20.43 -4.26
N PRO A 98 2.52 19.67 -4.53
CA PRO A 98 2.71 18.38 -3.90
C PRO A 98 2.82 18.50 -2.39
N ILE A 99 2.14 17.60 -1.69
CA ILE A 99 2.24 17.49 -0.24
C ILE A 99 2.44 16.07 0.17
N GLU A 100 2.98 15.86 1.36
CA GLU A 100 3.12 14.56 1.98
C GLU A 100 1.83 14.20 2.71
N VAL A 101 1.37 12.95 2.55
CA VAL A 101 0.14 12.49 3.20
C VAL A 101 0.35 11.10 3.77
N ASN A 102 -0.47 10.74 4.75
CA ASN A 102 -0.59 9.36 5.23
C ASN A 102 -1.53 8.59 4.32
N TYR A 103 -1.24 7.31 4.17
CA TYR A 103 -2.01 6.44 3.28
C TYR A 103 -2.13 5.06 3.94
N GLN A 104 -3.29 4.46 3.85
CA GLN A 104 -3.50 3.10 4.33
C GLN A 104 -3.90 2.21 3.18
N LEU A 105 -3.23 1.08 3.06
CA LEU A 105 -3.46 0.12 2.00
C LEU A 105 -3.92 -1.20 2.60
N PRO A 106 -5.18 -1.58 2.40
CA PRO A 106 -5.63 -2.91 2.78
C PRO A 106 -5.26 -3.89 1.67
N ILE A 107 -4.70 -5.03 2.06
CA ILE A 107 -4.32 -6.10 1.15
C ILE A 107 -5.12 -7.33 1.54
N LEU A 108 -5.94 -7.80 0.62
CA LEU A 108 -6.81 -8.93 0.87
C LEU A 108 -6.23 -10.19 0.22
N PHE A 109 -6.03 -11.21 1.03
CA PHE A 109 -5.57 -12.52 0.58
C PHE A 109 -6.77 -13.45 0.44
N LYS A 110 -6.92 -14.03 -0.72
CA LYS A 110 -8.06 -14.89 -1.05
C LYS A 110 -7.64 -16.34 -1.25
#